data_6c9e066c3afef62663e59d24548d0e77
#
_entry.id   6c9e066c3afef62663e59d24548d0e77
#
_cell.length_a   1.000
_cell.length_b   1.000
_cell.length_c   1.000
_cell.angle_alpha   90.00
_cell.angle_beta   90.00
_cell.angle_gamma   90.00
#
_symmetry.space_group_name_H-M   'P 1'
#
loop_
_entity.id
_entity.type
_entity.pdbx_description
1 polymer ?
#
loop_
_entity_poly.entity_id
_entity_poly.type
_entity_poly.pdbx_seq_one_letter_code
_entity_poly.pdbx_strand_id
1 'polypeptide(L)'
;GPALTVSTACSSSAKVFASAERLIRLGLADAALVGGVDTLCGSVLFGFNALQLVSAEPCRPFDAERSGISLGEAAGFALLERDDPADRASIRLVGW
;
A
#
# COMPACT_ATOMS: atom_id res chain seq x y z
N GLY A 1 -12.38 -18.05 1.14
CA GLY A 1 -11.21 -17.80 1.97
C GLY A 1 -11.44 -16.63 2.93
N PRO A 2 -10.56 -16.40 3.89
CA PRO A 2 -10.68 -15.28 4.81
C PRO A 2 -10.53 -13.95 4.08
N ALA A 3 -11.28 -12.94 4.53
CA ALA A 3 -11.15 -11.56 4.07
C ALA A 3 -10.82 -10.69 5.28
N LEU A 4 -9.76 -9.89 5.17
CA LEU A 4 -9.24 -9.05 6.24
C LEU A 4 -9.07 -7.61 5.75
N THR A 5 -9.41 -6.66 6.61
CA THR A 5 -9.09 -5.25 6.39
C THR A 5 -7.96 -4.84 7.34
N VAL A 6 -6.93 -4.25 6.77
CA VAL A 6 -5.82 -3.67 7.53
C VAL A 6 -5.98 -2.15 7.51
N SER A 7 -6.10 -1.55 8.69
CA SER A 7 -6.26 -0.10 8.83
C SER A 7 -5.22 0.44 9.82
N THR A 8 -4.17 1.01 9.29
CA THR A 8 -3.05 1.62 10.02
C THR A 8 -2.66 2.96 9.40
N ALA A 9 -3.67 3.72 8.98
CA ALA A 9 -3.52 4.99 8.28
C ALA A 9 -2.62 4.84 7.02
N CYS A 10 -1.64 5.71 6.82
CA CYS A 10 -0.79 5.75 5.62
C CYS A 10 0.01 4.46 5.35
N SER A 11 0.20 3.61 6.36
CA SER A 11 0.95 2.35 6.22
C SER A 11 0.08 1.13 5.90
N SER A 12 -1.25 1.31 5.74
CA SER A 12 -2.18 0.20 5.55
C SER A 12 -1.82 -0.67 4.35
N SER A 13 -1.63 -0.05 3.18
CA SER A 13 -1.32 -0.76 1.93
C SER A 13 0.03 -1.47 1.93
N ALA A 14 0.98 -1.04 2.74
CA ALA A 14 2.23 -1.78 2.94
C ALA A 14 2.02 -3.00 3.87
N LYS A 15 1.23 -2.84 4.93
CA LYS A 15 1.03 -3.90 5.93
C LYS A 15 0.16 -5.06 5.46
N VAL A 16 -0.63 -4.90 4.38
CA VAL A 16 -1.38 -6.03 3.81
C VAL A 16 -0.46 -7.13 3.30
N PHE A 17 0.73 -6.78 2.79
CA PHE A 17 1.74 -7.75 2.35
C PHE A 17 2.24 -8.61 3.51
N ALA A 18 2.57 -7.99 4.65
CA ALA A 18 2.97 -8.73 5.85
C ALA A 18 1.87 -9.64 6.39
N SER A 19 0.61 -9.18 6.34
CA SER A 19 -0.53 -9.98 6.77
C SER A 19 -0.75 -11.18 5.87
N ALA A 20 -0.68 -11.01 4.56
CA ALA A 20 -0.83 -12.08 3.57
C ALA A 20 0.30 -13.11 3.68
N GLU A 21 1.56 -12.66 3.80
CA GLU A 21 2.71 -13.55 3.98
C GLU A 21 2.53 -14.45 5.21
N ARG A 22 2.10 -13.89 6.33
CA ARG A 22 1.85 -14.67 7.54
C ARG A 22 0.78 -15.74 7.35
N LEU A 23 -0.33 -15.41 6.66
CA LEU A 23 -1.40 -16.37 6.36
C LEU A 23 -0.89 -17.51 5.48
N ILE A 24 -0.14 -17.18 4.42
CA ILE A 24 0.42 -18.18 3.51
C ILE A 24 1.46 -19.05 4.23
N ARG A 25 2.35 -18.44 5.00
CA ARG A 25 3.39 -19.15 5.77
C ARG A 25 2.81 -20.10 6.80
N LEU A 26 1.71 -19.71 7.45
CA LEU A 26 1.00 -20.55 8.44
C LEU A 26 0.11 -21.62 7.79
N GLY A 27 0.01 -21.65 6.45
CA GLY A 27 -0.85 -22.61 5.75
C GLY A 27 -2.34 -22.30 5.86
N LEU A 28 -2.71 -21.08 6.25
CA LEU A 28 -4.10 -20.63 6.36
C LEU A 28 -4.65 -20.13 5.01
N ALA A 29 -3.79 -19.91 4.04
CA ALA A 29 -4.12 -19.57 2.67
C ALA A 29 -3.02 -20.11 1.74
N ASP A 30 -3.40 -20.53 0.53
CA ASP A 30 -2.45 -20.95 -0.51
C ASP A 30 -1.95 -19.74 -1.31
N ALA A 31 -2.82 -18.76 -1.50
CA ALA A 31 -2.55 -17.49 -2.15
C ALA A 31 -3.37 -16.37 -1.47
N ALA A 32 -2.95 -15.14 -1.65
CA ALA A 32 -3.65 -13.97 -1.12
C ALA A 32 -3.63 -12.81 -2.14
N LEU A 33 -4.81 -12.32 -2.49
CA LEU A 33 -4.94 -11.05 -3.21
C LEU A 33 -4.85 -9.92 -2.19
N VAL A 34 -3.88 -9.04 -2.35
CA VAL A 34 -3.68 -7.85 -1.51
C VAL A 34 -3.83 -6.58 -2.32
N GLY A 35 -4.23 -5.50 -1.70
CA GLY A 35 -4.31 -4.23 -2.40
C GLY A 35 -4.81 -3.09 -1.52
N GLY A 36 -4.81 -1.91 -2.11
CA GLY A 36 -5.35 -0.70 -1.55
C GLY A 36 -5.95 0.19 -2.63
N VAL A 37 -6.91 0.97 -2.21
CA VAL A 37 -7.60 1.94 -3.07
C VAL A 37 -7.76 3.22 -2.27
N ASP A 38 -7.34 4.33 -2.84
CA ASP A 38 -7.58 5.66 -2.32
C ASP A 38 -8.36 6.50 -3.33
N THR A 39 -9.38 7.18 -2.86
CA THR A 39 -10.16 8.13 -3.66
C THR A 39 -10.00 9.53 -3.12
N LEU A 40 -10.06 10.50 -4.02
CA LEU A 40 -10.00 11.90 -3.65
C LEU A 40 -11.35 12.32 -3.05
N CYS A 41 -11.39 12.56 -1.77
CA CYS A 41 -12.60 12.98 -1.07
C CYS A 41 -12.38 14.22 -0.22
N GLY A 42 -13.47 14.93 0.09
CA GLY A 42 -13.43 16.20 0.83
C GLY A 42 -12.74 16.07 2.20
N SER A 43 -12.99 14.98 2.93
CA SER A 43 -12.37 14.77 4.24
C SER A 43 -10.85 14.66 4.17
N VAL A 44 -10.32 13.99 3.16
CA VAL A 44 -8.88 13.88 2.92
C VAL A 44 -8.30 15.22 2.49
N LEU A 45 -8.93 15.89 1.51
CA LEU A 45 -8.48 17.20 1.00
C LEU A 45 -8.45 18.25 2.12
N PHE A 46 -9.55 18.44 2.82
CA PHE A 46 -9.64 19.46 3.88
C PHE A 46 -8.81 19.09 5.10
N GLY A 47 -8.70 17.81 5.45
CA GLY A 47 -7.89 17.34 6.56
C GLY A 47 -6.41 17.64 6.36
N PHE A 48 -5.82 17.27 5.23
CA PHE A 48 -4.42 17.55 4.92
C PHE A 48 -4.16 19.04 4.68
N ASN A 49 -5.11 19.76 4.10
CA ASN A 49 -5.00 21.21 3.95
C ASN A 49 -5.00 21.93 5.30
N ALA A 50 -5.85 21.51 6.24
CA ALA A 50 -5.87 22.07 7.60
C ALA A 50 -4.54 21.88 8.36
N LEU A 51 -3.81 20.81 8.05
CA LEU A 51 -2.47 20.55 8.56
C LEU A 51 -1.37 21.32 7.82
N GLN A 52 -1.71 22.10 6.80
CA GLN A 52 -0.78 22.84 5.93
C GLN A 52 0.24 21.92 5.24
N LEU A 53 -0.18 20.71 4.87
CA LEU A 53 0.70 19.72 4.22
C LEU A 53 0.53 19.68 2.70
N VAL A 54 -0.51 20.31 2.15
CA VAL A 54 -0.77 20.28 0.70
C VAL A 54 0.12 21.29 -0.01
N SER A 55 0.82 20.84 -1.05
CA SER A 55 1.64 21.69 -1.90
C SER A 55 0.81 22.34 -3.01
N ALA A 56 1.13 23.56 -3.36
CA ALA A 56 0.60 24.23 -4.56
C ALA A 56 1.28 23.72 -5.85
N GLU A 57 2.45 23.12 -5.73
CA GLU A 57 3.23 22.55 -6.82
C GLU A 57 3.16 21.02 -6.78
N PRO A 58 3.44 20.32 -7.90
CA PRO A 58 3.54 18.86 -7.88
C PRO A 58 4.52 18.38 -6.81
N CYS A 59 4.12 17.36 -6.05
CA CYS A 59 4.97 16.85 -4.98
C CYS A 59 6.29 16.27 -5.55
N ARG A 60 7.37 16.50 -4.81
CA ARG A 60 8.72 16.06 -5.16
C ARG A 60 9.27 15.22 -4.00
N PRO A 61 8.91 13.92 -3.91
CA PRO A 61 9.39 13.06 -2.83
C PRO A 61 10.92 13.05 -2.76
N PHE A 62 11.45 13.15 -1.55
CA PHE A 62 12.89 13.16 -1.25
C PHE A 62 13.69 14.36 -1.77
N ASP A 63 13.07 15.30 -2.49
CA ASP A 63 13.73 16.52 -2.91
C ASP A 63 14.04 17.43 -1.70
N ALA A 64 15.20 18.08 -1.71
CA ALA A 64 15.58 19.01 -0.65
C ALA A 64 14.65 20.24 -0.58
N GLU A 65 14.10 20.66 -1.71
CA GLU A 65 13.20 21.80 -1.85
C GLU A 65 11.72 21.40 -1.96
N ARG A 66 11.34 20.22 -1.44
CA ARG A 66 9.95 19.79 -1.43
C ARG A 66 9.10 20.74 -0.59
N SER A 67 7.90 21.05 -1.06
CA SER A 67 6.98 22.02 -0.43
C SER A 67 5.69 21.41 0.14
N GLY A 68 5.60 20.09 0.19
CA GLY A 68 4.42 19.39 0.68
C GLY A 68 4.02 18.22 -0.22
N ILE A 69 2.77 17.79 -0.11
CA ILE A 69 2.22 16.63 -0.83
C ILE A 69 1.16 17.05 -1.84
N SER A 70 1.03 16.26 -2.90
CA SER A 70 -0.11 16.31 -3.81
C SER A 70 -1.04 15.14 -3.47
N LEU A 71 -2.32 15.44 -3.27
CA LEU A 71 -3.34 14.41 -3.04
C LEU A 71 -3.85 13.89 -4.38
N GLY A 72 -4.13 12.60 -4.43
CA GLY A 72 -4.58 11.94 -5.66
C GLY A 72 -5.45 10.72 -5.37
N GLU A 73 -5.76 10.00 -6.42
CA GLU A 73 -6.50 8.74 -6.40
C GLU A 73 -5.66 7.66 -7.03
N ALA A 74 -5.69 6.48 -6.46
CA ALA A 74 -5.03 5.31 -7.03
C ALA A 74 -5.62 4.02 -6.48
N ALA A 75 -5.45 2.94 -7.25
CA ALA A 75 -5.69 1.57 -6.81
C ALA A 75 -4.54 0.69 -7.25
N GLY A 76 -4.12 -0.22 -6.38
CA GLY A 76 -3.09 -1.18 -6.70
C GLY A 76 -3.37 -2.52 -6.03
N PHE A 77 -3.16 -3.61 -6.76
CA PHE A 77 -3.38 -4.97 -6.28
C PHE A 77 -2.21 -5.86 -6.66
N ALA A 78 -1.93 -6.84 -5.81
CA ALA A 78 -0.95 -7.88 -6.07
C ALA A 78 -1.47 -9.24 -5.59
N LEU A 79 -1.12 -10.28 -6.31
CA LEU A 79 -1.32 -11.66 -5.88
C LEU A 79 -0.04 -12.17 -5.23
N LEU A 80 -0.14 -12.64 -3.99
CA LEU A 80 0.95 -13.31 -3.28
C LEU A 80 0.69 -14.80 -3.26
N GLU A 81 1.73 -15.57 -3.54
CA GLU A 81 1.74 -17.03 -3.51
C GLU A 81 3.01 -17.53 -2.81
N ARG A 82 3.07 -18.84 -2.55
CA ARG A 82 4.32 -19.44 -2.06
C ARG A 82 5.40 -19.29 -3.11
N ASP A 83 6.62 -19.04 -2.65
CA ASP A 83 7.77 -18.98 -3.54
C ASP A 83 7.99 -20.33 -4.26
N ASP A 84 8.05 -20.29 -5.59
CA ASP A 84 8.48 -21.41 -6.42
C ASP A 84 9.89 -21.10 -6.94
N PRO A 85 10.92 -21.84 -6.49
CA PRO A 85 12.29 -21.64 -6.97
C PRO A 85 12.47 -21.85 -8.48
N ALA A 86 11.54 -22.56 -9.14
CA ALA A 86 11.56 -22.77 -10.57
C ALA A 86 11.04 -21.55 -11.35
N ASP A 87 10.19 -20.73 -10.74
CA ASP A 87 9.70 -19.50 -11.36
C ASP A 87 10.72 -18.36 -11.20
N ARG A 88 11.37 -18.02 -12.31
CA ARG A 88 12.35 -16.92 -12.35
C ARG A 88 11.76 -15.57 -12.79
N ALA A 89 10.49 -15.55 -13.16
CA ALA A 89 9.81 -14.34 -13.67
C ALA A 89 9.08 -13.58 -12.57
N SER A 90 8.81 -14.19 -11.42
CA SER A 90 8.07 -13.56 -10.33
C SER A 90 8.92 -12.58 -9.54
N ILE A 91 8.24 -11.55 -9.01
CA ILE A 91 8.82 -10.63 -8.02
C ILE A 91 8.71 -11.29 -6.63
N ARG A 92 9.80 -11.32 -5.87
CA ARG A 92 9.83 -11.94 -4.55
C ARG A 92 9.77 -10.91 -3.43
N LEU A 93 8.89 -11.15 -2.46
CA LEU A 93 8.88 -10.40 -1.21
C LEU A 93 9.93 -11.00 -0.27
N VAL A 94 11.02 -10.26 -0.02
CA VAL A 94 12.16 -10.72 0.79
C VAL A 94 12.17 -10.18 2.22
N GLY A 95 11.22 -9.29 2.55
CA GLY A 95 11.07 -8.72 3.89
C GLY A 95 9.97 -7.66 3.96
N TRP A 96 9.55 -7.30 5.16
CA TRP A 96 8.54 -6.28 5.46
C TRP A 96 8.80 -5.62 6.83
#